data_a1685c832c6a25ba2a69ff546a46076b
#
_entry.id   a1685c832c6a25ba2a69ff546a46076b
#
_cell.length_a   1.000
_cell.length_b   1.000
_cell.length_c   1.000
_cell.angle_alpha   90.00
_cell.angle_beta   90.00
_cell.angle_gamma   90.00
#
_symmetry.space_group_name_H-M   'P 1'
#
loop_
_entity.id
_entity.type
_entity.pdbx_description
1 polymer ?
#
loop_
_entity_poly.entity_id
_entity_poly.type
_entity_poly.pdbx_seq_one_letter_code
_entity_poly.pdbx_strand_id
1 'polypeptide(L)'
;MTSNPAIISISLYVYMDKDIIYAPQYDTMKRITGVSNMCCDGVIQCLEKEKVSILIKDRHTCLDLNDSNMYVLKKGIVKVSLIMQDEREFNITYLQGPDVVSLYCDCLTQFRDCHPKIRIESEQAELYCVSKEKFYKQVNEDANLQNYVNTYYRNRLKLAITREQVMIMNSKAGGVCSWLYRLASLFGIQTQKGIFIDLQVTNEDIANFCGITTRNSVNRVIRGLKEKHIIQVKNNRIIVLDMDYLKQFTK
;
A
#
# COMPACT_ATOMS: atom_id res chain seq x y z
N MET A 1 -38.54 18.50 10.26
CA MET A 1 -37.63 19.19 9.31
C MET A 1 -36.24 18.64 9.55
N THR A 2 -35.86 17.70 8.74
CA THR A 2 -34.67 16.87 8.88
C THR A 2 -33.56 17.49 8.03
N SER A 3 -32.50 17.93 8.66
CA SER A 3 -31.30 18.43 8.00
C SER A 3 -30.37 17.25 7.62
N ASN A 4 -30.15 17.13 6.33
CA ASN A 4 -29.29 16.17 5.66
C ASN A 4 -27.80 16.45 5.98
N PRO A 5 -26.96 15.48 6.35
CA PRO A 5 -25.53 15.72 6.49
C PRO A 5 -24.86 15.76 5.12
N ALA A 6 -24.02 16.76 4.97
CA ALA A 6 -23.27 17.12 3.76
C ALA A 6 -22.47 15.95 3.20
N ILE A 7 -22.69 15.68 1.92
CA ILE A 7 -21.87 14.84 1.06
C ILE A 7 -20.52 15.56 0.87
N ILE A 8 -19.48 15.03 1.46
CA ILE A 8 -18.12 15.51 1.23
C ILE A 8 -17.73 15.14 -0.20
N SER A 9 -17.59 16.15 -1.03
CA SER A 9 -17.20 16.03 -2.42
C SER A 9 -15.77 15.47 -2.51
N ILE A 10 -15.65 14.26 -3.02
CA ILE A 10 -14.39 13.70 -3.46
C ILE A 10 -13.98 14.47 -4.71
N SER A 11 -12.89 15.20 -4.64
CA SER A 11 -12.30 15.92 -5.76
C SER A 11 -12.00 14.94 -6.90
N LEU A 12 -12.80 15.03 -7.97
CA LEU A 12 -12.60 14.30 -9.22
C LEU A 12 -11.37 14.86 -9.93
N TYR A 13 -10.32 14.06 -10.07
CA TYR A 13 -9.41 14.25 -11.18
C TYR A 13 -10.02 13.58 -12.41
N VAL A 14 -10.60 14.40 -13.26
CA VAL A 14 -11.13 14.01 -14.56
C VAL A 14 -9.96 13.76 -15.51
N TYR A 15 -9.48 12.51 -15.57
CA TYR A 15 -8.87 12.03 -16.80
C TYR A 15 -10.02 11.48 -17.65
N MET A 16 -10.38 12.22 -18.70
CA MET A 16 -11.41 11.84 -19.66
C MET A 16 -10.99 10.61 -20.44
N ASP A 17 -11.22 9.44 -19.87
CA ASP A 17 -11.35 8.19 -20.64
C ASP A 17 -12.77 7.69 -20.36
N LYS A 18 -13.64 7.68 -21.39
CA LYS A 18 -15.09 7.44 -21.31
C LYS A 18 -15.49 6.04 -20.81
N ASP A 19 -14.54 5.22 -20.41
CA ASP A 19 -14.71 3.80 -20.03
C ASP A 19 -14.65 3.54 -18.52
N ILE A 20 -14.55 4.57 -17.66
CA ILE A 20 -14.47 4.36 -16.22
C ILE A 20 -15.86 4.55 -15.60
N ILE A 21 -16.47 3.45 -15.18
CA ILE A 21 -17.70 3.45 -14.39
C ILE A 21 -17.31 3.35 -12.93
N TYR A 22 -17.56 4.41 -12.16
CA TYR A 22 -17.43 4.39 -10.71
C TYR A 22 -18.52 3.53 -10.09
N ALA A 23 -18.16 2.36 -9.58
CA ALA A 23 -19.05 1.57 -8.73
C ALA A 23 -18.53 1.58 -7.29
N PRO A 24 -19.38 1.80 -6.28
CA PRO A 24 -18.99 1.78 -4.87
C PRO A 24 -18.85 0.32 -4.38
N GLN A 25 -17.77 -0.37 -4.75
CA GLN A 25 -17.46 -1.73 -4.29
C GLN A 25 -16.17 -1.80 -3.47
N TYR A 26 -15.78 -0.71 -2.82
CA TYR A 26 -14.61 -0.68 -1.93
C TYR A 26 -14.71 -1.66 -0.74
N ASP A 27 -15.90 -2.00 -0.30
CA ASP A 27 -16.12 -2.82 0.91
C ASP A 27 -16.02 -4.34 0.67
N THR A 28 -16.31 -4.81 -0.53
CA THR A 28 -16.40 -6.25 -0.77
C THR A 28 -15.03 -6.89 -1.03
N MET A 29 -14.09 -6.17 -1.64
CA MET A 29 -12.73 -6.68 -1.90
C MET A 29 -11.81 -6.62 -0.67
N LYS A 30 -12.03 -5.68 0.24
CA LYS A 30 -11.32 -5.62 1.55
C LYS A 30 -11.51 -6.90 2.39
N ARG A 31 -12.61 -7.61 2.22
CA ARG A 31 -12.89 -8.87 2.91
C ARG A 31 -12.09 -10.06 2.38
N ILE A 32 -11.64 -10.02 1.13
CA ILE A 32 -10.94 -11.15 0.49
C ILE A 32 -9.47 -11.23 0.90
N THR A 33 -8.83 -10.10 1.21
CA THR A 33 -7.40 -10.05 1.58
C THR A 33 -7.12 -10.32 3.05
N GLY A 34 -8.15 -10.44 3.90
CA GLY A 34 -7.98 -10.61 5.35
C GLY A 34 -7.31 -9.41 6.05
N VAL A 35 -7.00 -8.37 5.30
CA VAL A 35 -6.55 -7.07 5.81
C VAL A 35 -7.81 -6.22 6.02
N SER A 36 -8.54 -6.48 7.11
CA SER A 36 -9.39 -5.43 7.64
C SER A 36 -8.45 -4.24 7.88
N ASN A 37 -8.72 -3.08 7.27
CA ASN A 37 -8.17 -1.85 7.78
C ASN A 37 -8.63 -1.80 9.24
N MET A 38 -7.78 -2.26 10.13
CA MET A 38 -8.00 -2.03 11.54
C MET A 38 -8.11 -0.54 11.68
N CYS A 39 -9.22 -0.16 12.28
CA CYS A 39 -9.69 1.19 12.34
C CYS A 39 -8.60 2.09 12.92
N CYS A 40 -7.77 2.67 12.09
CA CYS A 40 -6.86 3.76 12.44
C CYS A 40 -7.65 5.01 12.83
N ASP A 41 -9.01 4.93 12.76
CA ASP A 41 -9.92 6.03 13.06
C ASP A 41 -9.73 6.55 14.48
N GLY A 42 -9.46 5.66 15.44
CA GLY A 42 -9.17 6.07 16.81
C GLY A 42 -7.91 6.93 16.93
N VAL A 43 -6.85 6.56 16.21
CA VAL A 43 -5.61 7.34 16.15
C VAL A 43 -5.87 8.69 15.48
N ILE A 44 -6.56 8.70 14.34
CA ILE A 44 -6.88 9.92 13.60
C ILE A 44 -7.77 10.85 14.44
N GLN A 45 -8.82 10.34 15.07
CA GLN A 45 -9.69 11.12 15.94
C GLN A 45 -8.94 11.75 17.10
N CYS A 46 -7.98 11.05 17.69
CA CYS A 46 -7.12 11.58 18.74
C CYS A 46 -6.29 12.77 18.22
N LEU A 47 -5.64 12.61 17.06
CA LEU A 47 -4.84 13.64 16.42
C LEU A 47 -5.66 14.88 15.99
N GLU A 48 -6.88 14.66 15.52
CA GLU A 48 -7.81 15.74 15.17
C GLU A 48 -8.30 16.51 16.41
N LYS A 49 -8.60 15.82 17.51
CA LYS A 49 -8.93 16.46 18.79
C LYS A 49 -7.79 17.33 19.32
N GLU A 50 -6.56 16.88 19.16
CA GLU A 50 -5.36 17.62 19.54
C GLU A 50 -4.97 18.72 18.55
N LYS A 51 -5.72 18.89 17.46
CA LYS A 51 -5.47 19.88 16.40
C LYS A 51 -4.07 19.77 15.80
N VAL A 52 -3.57 18.54 15.65
CA VAL A 52 -2.29 18.31 14.96
C VAL A 52 -2.42 18.77 13.50
N SER A 53 -1.47 19.54 13.01
CA SER A 53 -1.47 20.05 11.64
C SER A 53 -1.25 18.93 10.64
N ILE A 54 -1.93 19.04 9.48
CA ILE A 54 -1.74 18.12 8.36
C ILE A 54 -0.54 18.58 7.54
N LEU A 55 0.37 17.65 7.29
CA LEU A 55 1.48 17.79 6.37
C LEU A 55 1.06 17.25 5.01
N ILE A 56 1.13 18.07 3.97
CA ILE A 56 0.88 17.65 2.59
C ILE A 56 2.22 17.36 1.92
N LYS A 57 2.34 16.22 1.27
CA LYS A 57 3.52 15.80 0.51
C LYS A 57 3.13 15.37 -0.89
N ASP A 58 3.90 15.82 -1.85
CA ASP A 58 3.70 15.49 -3.25
C ASP A 58 4.36 14.15 -3.61
N ARG A 59 3.94 13.61 -4.74
CA ARG A 59 4.44 12.36 -5.29
C ARG A 59 5.97 12.33 -5.39
N HIS A 60 6.53 11.15 -5.13
CA HIS A 60 7.97 10.88 -5.11
C HIS A 60 8.76 11.57 -3.98
N THR A 61 8.12 12.34 -3.13
CA THR A 61 8.76 12.84 -1.90
C THR A 61 9.00 11.68 -0.94
N CYS A 62 10.17 11.65 -0.31
CA CYS A 62 10.47 10.71 0.77
C CYS A 62 10.19 11.37 2.13
N LEU A 63 9.72 10.58 3.09
CA LEU A 63 9.59 11.02 4.47
C LEU A 63 10.96 10.95 5.17
N ASP A 64 11.24 11.94 6.00
CA ASP A 64 12.40 11.93 6.88
C ASP A 64 12.11 11.06 8.11
N LEU A 65 12.71 9.88 8.12
CA LEU A 65 12.52 8.86 9.15
C LEU A 65 13.58 9.02 10.26
N ASN A 66 13.72 10.22 10.80
CA ASN A 66 14.48 10.38 12.03
C ASN A 66 13.74 9.73 13.21
N ASP A 67 14.49 9.31 14.23
CA ASP A 67 13.95 8.55 15.37
C ASP A 67 12.96 9.33 16.25
N SER A 68 12.72 10.61 15.96
CA SER A 68 11.91 11.51 16.80
C SER A 68 10.46 11.58 16.40
N ASN A 69 10.10 11.21 15.17
CA ASN A 69 8.78 11.47 14.60
C ASN A 69 8.03 10.19 14.20
N MET A 70 6.71 10.23 14.39
CA MET A 70 5.75 9.25 13.90
C MET A 70 4.89 9.88 12.83
N TYR A 71 4.74 9.20 11.70
CA TYR A 71 3.87 9.62 10.61
C TYR A 71 2.63 8.75 10.55
N VAL A 72 1.47 9.40 10.57
CA VAL A 72 0.17 8.78 10.38
C VAL A 72 -0.38 9.25 9.04
N LEU A 73 -0.50 8.34 8.09
CA LEU A 73 -1.05 8.60 6.77
C LEU A 73 -2.57 8.70 6.89
N LYS A 74 -3.13 9.89 6.67
CA LYS A 74 -4.57 10.13 6.62
C LYS A 74 -5.13 9.73 5.26
N LYS A 75 -4.47 10.17 4.18
CA LYS A 75 -4.90 9.93 2.81
C LYS A 75 -3.70 9.79 1.88
N GLY A 76 -3.85 8.98 0.86
CA GLY A 76 -2.80 8.73 -0.14
C GLY A 76 -2.23 7.33 -0.07
N ILE A 77 -1.16 7.11 -0.82
CA ILE A 77 -0.46 5.83 -0.93
C ILE A 77 1.04 6.09 -0.74
N VAL A 78 1.67 5.27 0.07
CA VAL A 78 3.13 5.28 0.25
C VAL A 78 3.72 3.91 -0.05
N LYS A 79 4.96 3.90 -0.52
CA LYS A 79 5.80 2.70 -0.66
C LYS A 79 6.78 2.64 0.50
N VAL A 80 6.86 1.49 1.15
CA VAL A 80 7.86 1.19 2.18
C VAL A 80 8.89 0.26 1.59
N SER A 81 10.16 0.62 1.69
CA SER A 81 11.29 -0.15 1.21
C SER A 81 12.47 -0.09 2.19
N LEU A 82 13.44 -0.99 1.98
CA LEU A 82 14.76 -0.97 2.59
C LEU A 82 15.78 -0.65 1.52
N ILE A 83 16.68 0.28 1.83
CA ILE A 83 17.86 0.54 1.01
C ILE A 83 19.03 -0.21 1.64
N MET A 84 19.60 -1.12 0.88
CA MET A 84 20.74 -1.95 1.30
C MET A 84 22.04 -1.15 1.20
N GLN A 85 23.13 -1.63 1.82
CA GLN A 85 24.45 -0.98 1.75
C GLN A 85 25.01 -0.83 0.33
N ASP A 86 24.62 -1.74 -0.58
CA ASP A 86 24.98 -1.70 -1.99
C ASP A 86 24.00 -0.89 -2.85
N GLU A 87 23.23 0.00 -2.22
CA GLU A 87 22.22 0.87 -2.82
C GLU A 87 21.02 0.15 -3.47
N ARG A 88 20.96 -1.18 -3.43
CA ARG A 88 19.77 -1.90 -3.91
C ARG A 88 18.57 -1.59 -3.03
N GLU A 89 17.43 -1.36 -3.67
CA GLU A 89 16.14 -1.15 -3.00
C GLU A 89 15.37 -2.47 -2.90
N PHE A 90 15.00 -2.86 -1.69
CA PHE A 90 14.09 -3.97 -1.43
C PHE A 90 12.72 -3.43 -1.06
N ASN A 91 11.73 -3.59 -1.94
CA ASN A 91 10.38 -3.12 -1.71
C ASN A 91 9.63 -4.08 -0.77
N ILE A 92 9.09 -3.54 0.32
CA ILE A 92 8.37 -4.32 1.32
C ILE A 92 6.88 -4.31 1.05
N THR A 93 6.27 -3.13 0.97
CA THR A 93 4.82 -3.01 0.78
C THR A 93 4.41 -1.63 0.28
N TYR A 94 3.20 -1.55 -0.25
CA TYR A 94 2.46 -0.29 -0.33
C TYR A 94 1.48 -0.21 0.84
N LEU A 95 1.34 0.98 1.41
CA LEU A 95 0.35 1.31 2.43
C LEU A 95 -0.58 2.37 1.88
N GLN A 96 -1.88 2.20 2.12
CA GLN A 96 -2.91 3.18 1.80
C GLN A 96 -3.48 3.75 3.09
N GLY A 97 -3.67 5.07 3.13
CA GLY A 97 -4.33 5.72 4.25
C GLY A 97 -5.79 5.27 4.44
N PRO A 98 -6.28 5.24 5.67
CA PRO A 98 -5.58 5.59 6.90
C PRO A 98 -4.65 4.49 7.45
N ASP A 99 -3.39 4.82 7.81
CA ASP A 99 -2.41 3.86 8.35
C ASP A 99 -1.33 4.60 9.18
N VAL A 100 -0.80 3.98 10.22
CA VAL A 100 0.34 4.50 10.99
C VAL A 100 1.64 3.98 10.36
N VAL A 101 2.12 4.69 9.35
CA VAL A 101 3.23 4.21 8.49
C VAL A 101 4.55 4.05 9.25
N SER A 102 4.79 4.85 10.27
CA SER A 102 6.01 4.76 11.08
C SER A 102 6.09 3.51 11.94
N LEU A 103 4.96 2.89 12.34
CA LEU A 103 4.99 1.60 13.03
C LEU A 103 5.67 0.51 12.20
N TYR A 104 5.55 0.59 10.88
CA TYR A 104 6.25 -0.34 10.01
C TYR A 104 7.77 -0.14 10.06
N CYS A 105 8.21 1.12 10.11
CA CYS A 105 9.62 1.48 10.12
C CYS A 105 10.28 1.18 11.45
N ASP A 106 9.58 1.30 12.57
CA ASP A 106 10.11 0.98 13.89
C ASP A 106 10.66 -0.45 13.98
N CYS A 107 10.06 -1.40 13.26
CA CYS A 107 10.58 -2.76 13.15
C CYS A 107 11.85 -2.86 12.30
N LEU A 108 12.10 -1.87 11.42
CA LEU A 108 13.15 -1.92 10.41
C LEU A 108 14.40 -1.14 10.81
N THR A 109 14.31 -0.23 11.76
CA THR A 109 15.45 0.61 12.21
C THR A 109 16.56 -0.17 12.91
N GLN A 110 16.27 -1.41 13.32
CA GLN A 110 17.26 -2.27 13.99
C GLN A 110 18.17 -3.05 13.02
N PHE A 111 17.93 -2.98 11.74
CA PHE A 111 18.79 -3.61 10.74
C PHE A 111 20.06 -2.76 10.54
N ARG A 112 21.23 -3.35 10.83
CA ARG A 112 22.52 -2.62 10.79
C ARG A 112 22.97 -2.24 9.39
N ASP A 113 22.57 -3.03 8.39
CA ASP A 113 23.12 -2.97 7.02
C ASP A 113 22.13 -2.41 6.00
N CYS A 114 21.03 -1.81 6.46
CA CYS A 114 20.07 -1.18 5.60
C CYS A 114 19.28 -0.10 6.37
N HIS A 115 18.63 0.79 5.64
CA HIS A 115 17.78 1.81 6.23
C HIS A 115 16.40 1.82 5.56
N PRO A 116 15.33 2.06 6.34
CA PRO A 116 13.98 2.14 5.80
C PRO A 116 13.81 3.42 4.99
N LYS A 117 12.96 3.35 3.96
CA LYS A 117 12.55 4.47 3.12
C LYS A 117 11.05 4.43 2.93
N ILE A 118 10.39 5.56 3.15
CA ILE A 118 8.97 5.74 2.80
C ILE A 118 8.89 6.80 1.71
N ARG A 119 8.31 6.43 0.55
CA ARG A 119 8.13 7.32 -0.59
C ARG A 119 6.64 7.46 -0.90
N ILE A 120 6.20 8.69 -1.17
CA ILE A 120 4.83 8.98 -1.61
C ILE A 120 4.63 8.49 -3.04
N GLU A 121 3.56 7.73 -3.28
CA GLU A 121 3.24 7.16 -4.59
C GLU A 121 1.96 7.73 -5.21
N SER A 122 1.02 8.23 -4.40
CA SER A 122 -0.12 9.02 -4.88
C SER A 122 0.31 10.40 -5.33
N GLU A 123 -0.52 11.12 -6.09
CA GLU A 123 -0.29 12.51 -6.51
C GLU A 123 0.07 13.39 -5.31
N GLN A 124 -0.73 13.26 -4.23
CA GLN A 124 -0.49 13.87 -2.93
C GLN A 124 -0.80 12.87 -1.81
N ALA A 125 -0.19 13.10 -0.65
CA ALA A 125 -0.50 12.42 0.59
C ALA A 125 -0.73 13.43 1.71
N GLU A 126 -1.73 13.16 2.54
CA GLU A 126 -2.03 13.90 3.76
C GLU A 126 -1.53 13.08 4.96
N LEU A 127 -0.65 13.66 5.77
CA LEU A 127 -0.04 12.98 6.91
C LEU A 127 -0.15 13.85 8.16
N TYR A 128 -0.29 13.21 9.31
CA TYR A 128 0.04 13.82 10.60
C TYR A 128 1.46 13.45 10.96
N CYS A 129 2.18 14.41 11.56
CA CYS A 129 3.51 14.23 12.13
C CYS A 129 3.44 14.54 13.61
N VAL A 130 3.76 13.57 14.45
CA VAL A 130 3.76 13.73 15.91
C VAL A 130 5.06 13.21 16.51
N SER A 131 5.44 13.68 17.69
CA SER A 131 6.63 13.14 18.34
C SER A 131 6.39 11.67 18.72
N LYS A 132 7.40 10.85 18.54
CA LYS A 132 7.39 9.42 18.86
C LYS A 132 7.10 9.19 20.34
N GLU A 133 7.72 9.99 21.21
CA GLU A 133 7.51 9.96 22.65
C GLU A 133 6.03 10.20 23.01
N LYS A 134 5.43 11.25 22.41
CA LYS A 134 4.02 11.58 22.65
C LYS A 134 3.09 10.47 22.17
N PHE A 135 3.35 9.90 21.00
CA PHE A 135 2.56 8.80 20.45
C PHE A 135 2.58 7.58 21.38
N TYR A 136 3.77 7.12 21.80
CA TYR A 136 3.86 5.95 22.66
C TYR A 136 3.36 6.20 24.08
N LYS A 137 3.47 7.45 24.58
CA LYS A 137 2.81 7.81 25.84
C LYS A 137 1.31 7.60 25.74
N GLN A 138 0.65 8.07 24.67
CA GLN A 138 -0.78 7.87 24.46
C GLN A 138 -1.12 6.38 24.28
N VAL A 139 -0.30 5.63 23.56
CA VAL A 139 -0.50 4.16 23.42
C VAL A 139 -0.45 3.47 24.78
N ASN A 140 0.43 3.87 25.69
CA ASN A 140 0.54 3.29 27.03
C ASN A 140 -0.63 3.66 27.95
N GLU A 141 -1.26 4.82 27.71
CA GLU A 141 -2.36 5.34 28.54
C GLU A 141 -3.76 4.89 28.03
N ASP A 142 -3.86 4.44 26.76
CA ASP A 142 -5.13 4.03 26.13
C ASP A 142 -5.08 2.56 25.67
N ALA A 143 -5.85 1.72 26.32
CA ALA A 143 -5.95 0.28 26.01
C ALA A 143 -6.42 0.00 24.56
N ASN A 144 -7.23 0.89 23.96
CA ASN A 144 -7.66 0.72 22.57
C ASN A 144 -6.50 0.99 21.59
N LEU A 145 -5.71 2.04 21.84
CA LEU A 145 -4.52 2.32 21.05
C LEU A 145 -3.47 1.22 21.22
N GLN A 146 -3.28 0.70 22.43
CA GLN A 146 -2.39 -0.43 22.67
C GLN A 146 -2.84 -1.68 21.91
N ASN A 147 -4.12 -2.00 21.94
CA ASN A 147 -4.68 -3.12 21.18
C ASN A 147 -4.54 -2.89 19.65
N TYR A 148 -4.72 -1.66 19.18
CA TYR A 148 -4.48 -1.29 17.79
C TYR A 148 -3.04 -1.62 17.39
N VAL A 149 -2.03 -1.13 18.12
CA VAL A 149 -0.61 -1.35 17.82
C VAL A 149 -0.27 -2.84 17.82
N ASN A 150 -0.73 -3.59 18.85
CA ASN A 150 -0.51 -5.03 18.93
C ASN A 150 -1.10 -5.79 17.73
N THR A 151 -2.32 -5.45 17.34
CA THR A 151 -2.97 -6.10 16.20
C THR A 151 -2.36 -5.64 14.87
N TYR A 152 -1.87 -4.40 14.78
CA TYR A 152 -1.09 -3.93 13.66
C TYR A 152 0.09 -4.84 13.40
N TYR A 153 0.96 -5.06 14.38
CA TYR A 153 2.14 -5.91 14.24
C TYR A 153 1.78 -7.38 13.94
N ARG A 154 0.76 -7.92 14.59
CA ARG A 154 0.27 -9.28 14.33
C ARG A 154 -0.17 -9.46 12.88
N ASN A 155 -0.89 -8.48 12.33
CA ASN A 155 -1.33 -8.51 10.94
C ASN A 155 -0.15 -8.36 9.96
N ARG A 156 0.85 -7.51 10.28
CA ARG A 156 2.06 -7.37 9.46
C ARG A 156 2.88 -8.65 9.44
N LEU A 157 3.03 -9.30 10.57
CA LEU A 157 3.70 -10.61 10.67
C LEU A 157 2.97 -11.67 9.82
N LYS A 158 1.65 -11.77 9.93
CA LYS A 158 0.85 -12.68 9.10
C LYS A 158 1.08 -12.44 7.61
N LEU A 159 1.08 -11.18 7.18
CA LEU A 159 1.33 -10.83 5.77
C LEU A 159 2.74 -11.18 5.33
N ALA A 160 3.75 -10.98 6.19
CA ALA A 160 5.13 -11.33 5.91
C ALA A 160 5.29 -12.85 5.70
N ILE A 161 4.74 -13.67 6.60
CA ILE A 161 4.74 -15.14 6.50
C ILE A 161 4.02 -15.59 5.21
N THR A 162 2.85 -15.03 4.90
CA THR A 162 2.13 -15.37 3.66
C THR A 162 2.95 -15.03 2.42
N ARG A 163 3.63 -13.89 2.42
CA ARG A 163 4.50 -13.49 1.31
C ARG A 163 5.69 -14.44 1.17
N GLU A 164 6.34 -14.79 2.27
CA GLU A 164 7.44 -15.74 2.29
C GLU A 164 6.99 -17.09 1.70
N GLN A 165 5.87 -17.63 2.16
CA GLN A 165 5.27 -18.85 1.62
C GLN A 165 5.08 -18.77 0.10
N VAL A 166 4.44 -17.71 -0.39
CA VAL A 166 4.19 -17.51 -1.82
C VAL A 166 5.51 -17.43 -2.61
N MET A 167 6.52 -16.74 -2.09
CA MET A 167 7.82 -16.59 -2.77
C MET A 167 8.61 -17.91 -2.83
N ILE A 168 8.49 -18.75 -1.81
CA ILE A 168 9.17 -20.05 -1.75
C ILE A 168 8.45 -21.08 -2.62
N MET A 169 7.12 -21.12 -2.57
CA MET A 169 6.33 -22.16 -3.23
C MET A 169 6.05 -21.88 -4.70
N ASN A 170 6.23 -20.65 -5.17
CA ASN A 170 5.95 -20.29 -6.56
C ASN A 170 7.24 -20.06 -7.36
N SER A 171 7.14 -20.22 -8.69
CA SER A 171 8.16 -19.74 -9.61
C SER A 171 8.20 -18.20 -9.61
N LYS A 172 9.26 -17.59 -10.19
CA LYS A 172 9.36 -16.14 -10.37
C LYS A 172 8.11 -15.55 -11.05
N ALA A 173 7.57 -16.25 -12.04
CA ALA A 173 6.35 -15.83 -12.72
C ALA A 173 5.12 -15.89 -11.79
N GLY A 174 5.00 -16.95 -11.00
CA GLY A 174 3.93 -17.08 -10.01
C GLY A 174 4.01 -16.02 -8.91
N GLY A 175 5.21 -15.68 -8.45
CA GLY A 175 5.42 -14.57 -7.51
C GLY A 175 4.93 -13.23 -8.08
N VAL A 176 5.23 -12.94 -9.34
CA VAL A 176 4.69 -11.74 -10.05
C VAL A 176 3.18 -11.79 -10.15
N CYS A 177 2.58 -12.94 -10.50
CA CYS A 177 1.12 -13.10 -10.58
C CYS A 177 0.45 -12.86 -9.23
N SER A 178 0.96 -13.46 -8.15
CA SER A 178 0.45 -13.26 -6.79
C SER A 178 0.55 -11.78 -6.37
N TRP A 179 1.66 -11.14 -6.69
CA TRP A 179 1.85 -9.73 -6.39
C TRP A 179 0.88 -8.82 -7.17
N LEU A 180 0.67 -9.08 -8.47
CA LEU A 180 -0.33 -8.35 -9.28
C LEU A 180 -1.75 -8.56 -8.76
N TYR A 181 -2.10 -9.79 -8.35
CA TYR A 181 -3.38 -10.08 -7.70
C TYR A 181 -3.59 -9.20 -6.47
N ARG A 182 -2.56 -9.12 -5.61
CA ARG A 182 -2.59 -8.28 -4.41
C ARG A 182 -2.77 -6.80 -4.73
N LEU A 183 -2.05 -6.27 -5.72
CA LEU A 183 -2.20 -4.87 -6.14
C LEU A 183 -3.60 -4.60 -6.69
N ALA A 184 -4.12 -5.48 -7.53
CA ALA A 184 -5.48 -5.36 -8.06
C ALA A 184 -6.54 -5.41 -6.94
N SER A 185 -6.30 -6.21 -5.89
CA SER A 185 -7.20 -6.29 -4.74
C SER A 185 -7.15 -5.05 -3.84
N LEU A 186 -5.99 -4.37 -3.75
CA LEU A 186 -5.82 -3.20 -2.87
C LEU A 186 -6.13 -1.88 -3.58
N PHE A 187 -5.69 -1.73 -4.82
CA PHE A 187 -5.71 -0.48 -5.59
C PHE A 187 -6.49 -0.60 -6.90
N GLY A 188 -7.24 -1.69 -7.06
CA GLY A 188 -8.00 -1.96 -8.28
C GLY A 188 -9.31 -1.21 -8.34
N ILE A 189 -9.58 -0.60 -9.49
CA ILE A 189 -10.87 0.02 -9.84
C ILE A 189 -11.51 -0.85 -10.90
N GLN A 190 -12.75 -1.29 -10.67
CA GLN A 190 -13.50 -2.08 -11.64
C GLN A 190 -13.82 -1.23 -12.87
N THR A 191 -13.51 -1.75 -14.05
CA THR A 191 -13.82 -1.13 -15.34
C THR A 191 -14.55 -2.11 -16.25
N GLN A 192 -15.05 -1.66 -17.39
CA GLN A 192 -15.68 -2.55 -18.38
C GLN A 192 -14.70 -3.60 -18.94
N LYS A 193 -13.40 -3.30 -18.96
CA LYS A 193 -12.35 -4.18 -19.51
C LYS A 193 -11.68 -5.08 -18.49
N GLY A 194 -11.93 -4.87 -17.20
CA GLY A 194 -11.25 -5.58 -16.11
C GLY A 194 -10.92 -4.66 -14.93
N ILE A 195 -9.98 -5.04 -14.11
CA ILE A 195 -9.58 -4.30 -12.92
C ILE A 195 -8.36 -3.42 -13.25
N PHE A 196 -8.57 -2.12 -13.27
CA PHE A 196 -7.54 -1.11 -13.45
C PHE A 196 -6.81 -0.86 -12.12
N ILE A 197 -5.52 -1.10 -12.07
CA ILE A 197 -4.70 -0.82 -10.87
C ILE A 197 -4.34 0.67 -10.90
N ASP A 198 -4.95 1.44 -9.98
CA ASP A 198 -4.70 2.89 -9.86
C ASP A 198 -3.41 3.19 -9.09
N LEU A 199 -2.34 2.58 -9.56
CA LEU A 199 -0.99 2.79 -9.09
C LEU A 199 -0.02 2.66 -10.26
N GLN A 200 0.90 3.61 -10.41
CA GLN A 200 1.98 3.47 -11.39
C GLN A 200 3.06 2.55 -10.82
N VAL A 201 3.32 1.46 -11.53
CA VAL A 201 4.28 0.47 -11.11
C VAL A 201 5.27 0.22 -12.25
N THR A 202 6.55 0.33 -11.96
CA THR A 202 7.62 0.03 -12.92
C THR A 202 8.00 -1.46 -12.87
N ASN A 203 8.62 -1.97 -13.93
CA ASN A 203 9.16 -3.33 -13.92
C ASN A 203 10.31 -3.50 -12.90
N GLU A 204 10.94 -2.42 -12.50
CA GLU A 204 11.92 -2.39 -11.42
C GLU A 204 11.26 -2.54 -10.05
N ASP A 205 10.15 -1.82 -9.81
CA ASP A 205 9.35 -2.03 -8.60
C ASP A 205 8.91 -3.49 -8.49
N ILE A 206 8.43 -4.10 -9.58
CA ILE A 206 8.04 -5.52 -9.60
C ILE A 206 9.23 -6.41 -9.25
N ALA A 207 10.40 -6.16 -9.83
CA ALA A 207 11.62 -6.90 -9.54
C ALA A 207 11.96 -6.81 -8.05
N ASN A 208 11.97 -5.61 -7.50
CA ASN A 208 12.31 -5.31 -6.11
C ASN A 208 11.29 -5.89 -5.12
N PHE A 209 10.02 -5.99 -5.50
CA PHE A 209 8.99 -6.66 -4.70
C PHE A 209 9.07 -8.19 -4.75
N CYS A 210 9.43 -8.74 -5.90
CA CYS A 210 9.40 -10.19 -6.13
C CYS A 210 10.77 -10.89 -5.96
N GLY A 211 11.80 -10.16 -5.51
CA GLY A 211 13.15 -10.70 -5.36
C GLY A 211 13.75 -11.17 -6.69
N ILE A 212 13.38 -10.51 -7.80
CA ILE A 212 13.87 -10.83 -9.14
C ILE A 212 15.07 -9.93 -9.45
N THR A 213 16.23 -10.53 -9.67
CA THR A 213 17.50 -9.79 -9.84
C THR A 213 17.58 -8.95 -11.11
N THR A 214 16.79 -9.25 -12.14
CA THR A 214 16.90 -8.53 -13.42
C THR A 214 15.56 -8.05 -13.95
N ARG A 215 15.52 -6.78 -14.35
CA ARG A 215 14.37 -6.17 -15.04
C ARG A 215 13.95 -6.97 -16.30
N ASN A 216 14.90 -7.59 -17.00
CA ASN A 216 14.62 -8.40 -18.18
C ASN A 216 13.79 -9.66 -17.87
N SER A 217 13.97 -10.25 -16.69
CA SER A 217 13.15 -11.38 -16.25
C SER A 217 11.71 -10.96 -16.01
N VAL A 218 11.49 -9.80 -15.38
CA VAL A 218 10.16 -9.21 -15.20
C VAL A 218 9.53 -8.89 -16.55
N ASN A 219 10.29 -8.27 -17.49
CA ASN A 219 9.79 -7.97 -18.84
C ASN A 219 9.26 -9.21 -19.56
N ARG A 220 9.97 -10.36 -19.43
CA ARG A 220 9.51 -11.64 -19.98
C ARG A 220 8.19 -12.10 -19.39
N VAL A 221 8.05 -12.03 -18.06
CA VAL A 221 6.81 -12.42 -17.38
C VAL A 221 5.65 -11.52 -17.81
N ILE A 222 5.83 -10.21 -17.77
CA ILE A 222 4.81 -9.23 -18.16
C ILE A 222 4.40 -9.42 -19.62
N ARG A 223 5.36 -9.66 -20.54
CA ARG A 223 5.06 -9.97 -21.93
C ARG A 223 4.22 -11.23 -22.07
N GLY A 224 4.60 -12.32 -21.39
CA GLY A 224 3.82 -13.58 -21.45
C GLY A 224 2.42 -13.43 -20.88
N LEU A 225 2.21 -12.63 -19.83
CA LEU A 225 0.87 -12.33 -19.30
C LEU A 225 0.03 -11.49 -20.29
N LYS A 226 0.64 -10.59 -21.05
CA LYS A 226 -0.03 -9.81 -22.11
C LYS A 226 -0.42 -10.71 -23.29
N GLU A 227 0.50 -11.57 -23.76
CA GLU A 227 0.24 -12.53 -24.86
C GLU A 227 -0.89 -13.50 -24.52
N LYS A 228 -1.03 -13.88 -23.25
CA LYS A 228 -2.13 -14.71 -22.74
C LYS A 228 -3.41 -13.94 -22.41
N HIS A 229 -3.47 -12.64 -22.68
CA HIS A 229 -4.60 -11.78 -22.34
C HIS A 229 -4.99 -11.78 -20.85
N ILE A 230 -4.03 -12.02 -19.95
CA ILE A 230 -4.27 -11.95 -18.49
C ILE A 230 -4.21 -10.51 -18.00
N ILE A 231 -3.32 -9.70 -18.60
CA ILE A 231 -3.17 -8.28 -18.29
C ILE A 231 -3.05 -7.44 -19.56
N GLN A 232 -3.39 -6.17 -19.43
CA GLN A 232 -3.06 -5.13 -20.39
C GLN A 232 -2.25 -4.03 -19.69
N VAL A 233 -1.32 -3.40 -20.39
CA VAL A 233 -0.55 -2.26 -19.88
C VAL A 233 -0.86 -1.04 -20.75
N LYS A 234 -1.35 0.04 -20.13
CA LYS A 234 -1.67 1.32 -20.78
C LYS A 234 -1.09 2.45 -19.91
N ASN A 235 -0.28 3.33 -20.50
CA ASN A 235 0.33 4.49 -19.83
C ASN A 235 1.04 4.12 -18.49
N ASN A 236 1.85 3.06 -18.51
CA ASN A 236 2.52 2.52 -17.30
C ASN A 236 1.60 2.06 -16.17
N ARG A 237 0.31 1.85 -16.46
CA ARG A 237 -0.65 1.27 -15.52
C ARG A 237 -1.12 -0.09 -16.02
N ILE A 238 -1.45 -0.97 -15.10
CA ILE A 238 -1.82 -2.36 -15.40
C ILE A 238 -3.33 -2.51 -15.26
N ILE A 239 -3.94 -3.13 -16.26
CA ILE A 239 -5.34 -3.59 -16.21
C ILE A 239 -5.29 -5.11 -16.13
N VAL A 240 -5.85 -5.68 -15.08
CA VAL A 240 -6.00 -7.12 -14.92
C VAL A 240 -7.30 -7.54 -15.61
N LEU A 241 -7.18 -8.40 -16.63
CA LEU A 241 -8.30 -8.90 -17.41
C LEU A 241 -8.83 -10.22 -16.84
N ASP A 242 -7.95 -11.03 -16.23
CA ASP A 242 -8.28 -12.32 -15.62
C ASP A 242 -7.71 -12.40 -14.19
N MET A 243 -8.57 -12.11 -13.21
CA MET A 243 -8.24 -12.19 -11.79
C MET A 243 -8.13 -13.63 -11.29
N ASP A 244 -8.90 -14.55 -11.86
CA ASP A 244 -8.91 -15.94 -11.42
C ASP A 244 -7.62 -16.65 -11.81
N TYR A 245 -7.05 -16.32 -12.96
CA TYR A 245 -5.71 -16.77 -13.33
C TYR A 245 -4.64 -16.31 -12.29
N LEU A 246 -4.64 -15.04 -11.92
CA LEU A 246 -3.67 -14.52 -10.94
C LEU A 246 -3.87 -15.12 -9.54
N LYS A 247 -5.12 -15.39 -9.15
CA LYS A 247 -5.49 -15.96 -7.86
C LYS A 247 -4.91 -17.35 -7.61
N GLN A 248 -4.67 -18.14 -8.66
CA GLN A 248 -4.09 -19.48 -8.54
C GLN A 248 -2.71 -19.48 -7.86
N PHE A 249 -1.98 -18.37 -7.92
CA PHE A 249 -0.64 -18.21 -7.37
C PHE A 249 -0.62 -17.61 -5.95
N THR A 250 -1.76 -17.46 -5.31
CA THR A 250 -1.87 -16.86 -3.97
C THR A 250 -2.00 -17.90 -2.84
N LYS A 251 -1.94 -19.17 -3.19
CA LYS A 251 -2.05 -20.30 -2.25
C LYS A 251 -0.70 -20.83 -1.86
#